data_5cd3cba5a45dc572d670ac053ed6c927
#
_entry.id   5cd3cba5a45dc572d670ac053ed6c927
#
_cell.length_a   1.000
_cell.length_b   1.000
_cell.length_c   1.000
_cell.angle_alpha   90.00
_cell.angle_beta   90.00
_cell.angle_gamma   90.00
#
_symmetry.space_group_name_H-M   'P 1'
#
loop_
_entity.id
_entity.type
_entity.pdbx_description
1 polymer ?
#
loop_
_entity_poly.entity_id
_entity_poly.type
_entity_poly.pdbx_seq_one_letter_code
_entity_poly.pdbx_strand_id
1 'polypeptide(L)'
;MKKSIDIKFIAESAIIAALYAALTWLFAPISYGPVQFRISEVLVLLVVLNPKYAISLIIGCFVANTTSSLGWYDMLFGTLATTIAIIPMIFIRKMPIAAFFPVLSNAFIVSFELGLAFDLWGAGFWYNVWTVGLGEFVVLYFLGIPVMTLLAKDEAISSIMGLDSSKALDLKINSQQIFSITLAVLGVILFIAYPMYQIGEDNYSLLTIANNGSYYLWVFIGLCVLFVLIFFIGNKLIRLISSILIILCVFAIYVVVGIINTNCLHYFYYYLVIIYPILLISLSVYSYKKYN
;
A
#
# COMPACT_ATOMS: atom_id res chain seq x y z
N MET A 1 43.71 -2.87 6.24
CA MET A 1 43.19 -2.08 5.13
C MET A 1 42.02 -1.24 5.64
N LYS A 2 42.13 0.09 5.71
CA LYS A 2 40.97 0.98 5.96
C LYS A 2 40.06 0.89 4.75
N LYS A 3 38.86 0.27 4.88
CA LYS A 3 37.81 0.41 3.85
C LYS A 3 37.52 1.91 3.70
N SER A 4 37.83 2.48 2.55
CA SER A 4 37.40 3.84 2.24
C SER A 4 35.87 3.90 2.31
N ILE A 5 35.37 4.91 2.97
CA ILE A 5 33.93 5.16 3.07
C ILE A 5 33.45 5.47 1.62
N ASP A 6 32.49 4.70 1.13
CA ASP A 6 31.91 4.94 -0.18
C ASP A 6 30.92 6.11 -0.07
N ILE A 7 31.40 7.30 -0.41
CA ILE A 7 30.62 8.56 -0.36
C ILE A 7 29.36 8.45 -1.24
N LYS A 8 29.47 7.77 -2.39
CA LYS A 8 28.33 7.56 -3.29
C LYS A 8 27.24 6.78 -2.56
N PHE A 9 27.60 5.68 -1.90
CA PHE A 9 26.64 4.86 -1.15
C PHE A 9 25.99 5.63 0.01
N ILE A 10 26.73 6.51 0.69
CA ILE A 10 26.17 7.36 1.75
C ILE A 10 25.13 8.33 1.18
N ALA A 11 25.43 8.96 0.04
CA ALA A 11 24.53 9.90 -0.62
C ALA A 11 23.23 9.17 -1.07
N GLU A 12 23.36 8.01 -1.72
CA GLU A 12 22.23 7.18 -2.13
C GLU A 12 21.37 6.79 -0.92
N SER A 13 22.01 6.36 0.17
CA SER A 13 21.34 5.98 1.42
C SER A 13 20.57 7.13 2.04
N ALA A 14 21.16 8.33 2.05
CA ALA A 14 20.49 9.53 2.57
C ALA A 14 19.29 9.93 1.72
N ILE A 15 19.40 9.83 0.39
CA ILE A 15 18.28 10.12 -0.53
C ILE A 15 17.14 9.13 -0.32
N ILE A 16 17.42 7.83 -0.17
CA ILE A 16 16.39 6.81 0.08
C ILE A 16 15.69 7.05 1.41
N ALA A 17 16.44 7.34 2.48
CA ALA A 17 15.87 7.64 3.79
C ALA A 17 14.99 8.91 3.74
N ALA A 18 15.48 9.97 3.09
CA ALA A 18 14.72 11.20 2.89
C ALA A 18 13.45 10.98 2.05
N LEU A 19 13.54 10.19 0.99
CA LEU A 19 12.41 9.85 0.13
C LEU A 19 11.34 9.07 0.91
N TYR A 20 11.75 8.11 1.76
CA TYR A 20 10.83 7.38 2.63
C TYR A 20 10.07 8.33 3.55
N ALA A 21 10.77 9.22 4.26
CA ALA A 21 10.17 10.19 5.15
C ALA A 21 9.25 11.16 4.37
N ALA A 22 9.71 11.69 3.24
CA ALA A 22 8.95 12.63 2.42
C ALA A 22 7.65 12.01 1.89
N LEU A 23 7.68 10.76 1.42
CA LEU A 23 6.48 10.04 0.98
C LEU A 23 5.52 9.82 2.15
N THR A 24 6.01 9.45 3.33
CA THR A 24 5.14 9.27 4.50
C THR A 24 4.45 10.59 4.88
N TRP A 25 5.20 11.71 4.88
CA TRP A 25 4.65 13.03 5.23
C TRP A 25 3.71 13.58 4.16
N LEU A 26 4.03 13.39 2.89
CA LEU A 26 3.17 13.81 1.78
C LEU A 26 1.79 13.12 1.83
N PHE A 27 1.79 11.86 2.22
CA PHE A 27 0.57 11.06 2.35
C PHE A 27 0.16 10.83 3.81
N ALA A 28 0.54 11.74 4.72
CA ALA A 28 0.27 11.60 6.16
C ALA A 28 -1.19 11.27 6.50
N PRO A 29 -2.22 11.87 5.88
CA PRO A 29 -3.62 11.57 6.22
C PRO A 29 -4.00 10.10 6.01
N ILE A 30 -3.38 9.40 5.07
CA ILE A 30 -3.63 7.98 4.81
C ILE A 30 -2.55 7.08 5.42
N SER A 31 -1.37 7.63 5.73
CA SER A 31 -0.27 6.87 6.34
C SER A 31 -0.48 6.59 7.83
N TYR A 32 -1.23 7.45 8.53
CA TYR A 32 -1.50 7.35 9.97
C TYR A 32 -2.99 7.19 10.28
N GLY A 33 -3.79 6.85 9.27
CA GLY A 33 -5.22 6.61 9.43
C GLY A 33 -5.54 5.23 10.02
N PRO A 34 -6.83 4.95 10.31
CA PRO A 34 -7.28 3.66 10.83
C PRO A 34 -6.97 2.46 9.92
N VAL A 35 -6.97 2.67 8.60
CA VAL A 35 -6.33 1.76 7.63
C VAL A 35 -5.08 2.45 7.14
N GLN A 36 -3.92 1.94 7.54
CA GLN A 36 -2.64 2.57 7.25
C GLN A 36 -2.19 2.22 5.82
N PHE A 37 -2.37 3.16 4.89
CA PHE A 37 -1.78 3.05 3.54
C PHE A 37 -0.46 3.82 3.50
N ARG A 38 0.60 3.22 4.04
CA ARG A 38 1.92 3.85 4.09
C ARG A 38 2.65 3.65 2.77
N ILE A 39 2.46 4.57 1.81
CA ILE A 39 3.03 4.48 0.45
C ILE A 39 4.55 4.35 0.47
N SER A 40 5.24 4.93 1.45
CA SER A 40 6.68 4.79 1.63
C SER A 40 7.15 3.34 1.84
N GLU A 41 6.29 2.42 2.30
CA GLU A 41 6.61 0.99 2.45
C GLU A 41 6.96 0.31 1.11
N VAL A 42 6.52 0.87 -0.02
CA VAL A 42 6.99 0.46 -1.35
C VAL A 42 8.51 0.39 -1.42
N LEU A 43 9.21 1.36 -0.79
CA LEU A 43 10.67 1.43 -0.78
C LEU A 43 11.32 0.29 0.01
N VAL A 44 10.64 -0.32 0.98
CA VAL A 44 11.19 -1.43 1.77
C VAL A 44 11.56 -2.62 0.87
N LEU A 45 10.87 -2.79 -0.25
CA LEU A 45 11.19 -3.83 -1.24
C LEU A 45 12.54 -3.62 -1.94
N LEU A 46 13.17 -2.44 -1.86
CA LEU A 46 14.54 -2.23 -2.32
C LEU A 46 15.54 -3.18 -1.66
N VAL A 47 15.27 -3.60 -0.42
CA VAL A 47 16.12 -4.58 0.29
C VAL A 47 16.21 -5.90 -0.46
N VAL A 48 15.15 -6.32 -1.14
CA VAL A 48 15.13 -7.54 -1.95
C VAL A 48 16.07 -7.41 -3.14
N LEU A 49 16.09 -6.23 -3.76
CA LEU A 49 16.92 -5.93 -4.94
C LEU A 49 18.37 -5.64 -4.53
N ASN A 50 18.56 -4.87 -3.46
CA ASN A 50 19.89 -4.58 -2.91
C ASN A 50 19.85 -4.44 -1.38
N PRO A 51 20.31 -5.46 -0.62
CA PRO A 51 20.29 -5.46 0.85
C PRO A 51 21.06 -4.31 1.52
N LYS A 52 21.95 -3.64 0.80
CA LYS A 52 22.71 -2.50 1.34
C LYS A 52 21.80 -1.37 1.84
N TYR A 53 20.61 -1.22 1.26
CA TYR A 53 19.67 -0.16 1.63
C TYR A 53 18.85 -0.44 2.90
N ALA A 54 19.05 -1.58 3.56
CA ALA A 54 18.32 -1.96 4.78
C ALA A 54 18.39 -0.86 5.86
N ILE A 55 19.60 -0.37 6.15
CA ILE A 55 19.82 0.66 7.17
C ILE A 55 19.17 1.98 6.76
N SER A 56 19.25 2.35 5.49
CA SER A 56 18.64 3.59 4.98
C SER A 56 17.12 3.60 5.18
N LEU A 57 16.47 2.47 4.97
CA LEU A 57 15.02 2.32 5.11
C LEU A 57 14.59 2.33 6.59
N ILE A 58 15.37 1.70 7.47
CA ILE A 58 15.14 1.75 8.91
C ILE A 58 15.26 3.20 9.42
N ILE A 59 16.30 3.94 9.01
CA ILE A 59 16.49 5.34 9.37
C ILE A 59 15.34 6.19 8.78
N GLY A 60 14.97 5.95 7.52
CA GLY A 60 13.87 6.65 6.86
C GLY A 60 12.55 6.47 7.59
N CYS A 61 12.24 5.23 8.00
CA CYS A 61 11.06 4.92 8.80
C CYS A 61 11.10 5.62 10.16
N PHE A 62 12.23 5.58 10.87
CA PHE A 62 12.39 6.29 12.13
C PHE A 62 12.14 7.80 11.98
N VAL A 63 12.76 8.43 10.98
CA VAL A 63 12.57 9.86 10.71
C VAL A 63 11.12 10.17 10.32
N ALA A 64 10.50 9.34 9.49
CA ALA A 64 9.09 9.50 9.11
C ALA A 64 8.18 9.54 10.35
N ASN A 65 8.41 8.64 11.29
CA ASN A 65 7.59 8.49 12.49
C ASN A 65 7.78 9.61 13.53
N THR A 66 8.79 10.48 13.39
CA THR A 66 8.98 11.62 14.31
C THR A 66 7.84 12.63 14.26
N THR A 67 7.06 12.65 13.18
CA THR A 67 5.91 13.57 13.00
C THR A 67 4.57 12.92 13.26
N SER A 68 4.54 11.66 13.68
CA SER A 68 3.31 10.97 14.02
C SER A 68 2.65 11.55 15.27
N SER A 69 1.32 11.50 15.29
CA SER A 69 0.52 11.90 16.45
C SER A 69 0.74 11.02 17.68
N LEU A 70 1.18 9.77 17.50
CA LEU A 70 1.54 8.85 18.59
C LEU A 70 2.96 9.06 19.12
N GLY A 71 3.73 9.94 18.47
CA GLY A 71 5.05 10.35 18.93
C GLY A 71 6.02 9.19 19.08
N TRP A 72 6.55 8.98 20.29
CA TRP A 72 7.58 7.98 20.55
C TRP A 72 7.11 6.53 20.36
N TYR A 73 5.80 6.26 20.45
CA TYR A 73 5.24 4.93 20.17
C TYR A 73 5.51 4.53 18.71
N ASP A 74 5.09 5.35 17.75
CA ASP A 74 5.36 5.09 16.33
C ASP A 74 6.86 5.07 16.00
N MET A 75 7.64 5.95 16.64
CA MET A 75 9.11 5.94 16.45
C MET A 75 9.70 4.60 16.87
N LEU A 76 9.25 4.02 17.97
CA LEU A 76 9.76 2.76 18.48
C LEU A 76 9.16 1.56 17.73
N PHE A 77 7.83 1.41 17.78
CA PHE A 77 7.16 0.22 17.28
C PHE A 77 7.10 0.17 15.76
N GLY A 78 6.84 1.29 15.08
CA GLY A 78 6.85 1.35 13.62
C GLY A 78 8.25 1.06 13.05
N THR A 79 9.30 1.61 13.67
CA THR A 79 10.68 1.30 13.26
C THR A 79 11.06 -0.14 13.58
N LEU A 80 10.60 -0.68 14.70
CA LEU A 80 10.81 -2.08 15.07
C LEU A 80 10.11 -3.00 14.06
N ALA A 81 8.87 -2.70 13.66
CA ALA A 81 8.13 -3.47 12.67
C ALA A 81 8.88 -3.54 11.34
N THR A 82 9.33 -2.39 10.83
CA THR A 82 10.13 -2.33 9.60
C THR A 82 11.46 -3.08 9.75
N THR A 83 12.13 -2.97 10.91
CA THR A 83 13.39 -3.68 11.15
C THR A 83 13.19 -5.20 11.16
N ILE A 84 12.19 -5.70 11.86
CA ILE A 84 11.86 -7.13 11.92
C ILE A 84 11.48 -7.67 10.54
N ALA A 85 10.75 -6.89 9.74
CA ALA A 85 10.41 -7.25 8.36
C ALA A 85 11.65 -7.36 7.46
N ILE A 86 12.56 -6.41 7.56
CA ILE A 86 13.76 -6.33 6.70
C ILE A 86 14.71 -7.51 6.93
N ILE A 87 14.84 -8.00 8.16
CA ILE A 87 15.77 -9.10 8.47
C ILE A 87 15.54 -10.32 7.57
N PRO A 88 14.36 -10.95 7.50
CA PRO A 88 14.13 -12.08 6.60
C PRO A 88 14.21 -11.69 5.11
N MET A 89 13.86 -10.46 4.73
CA MET A 89 13.91 -10.00 3.34
C MET A 89 15.34 -9.96 2.78
N ILE A 90 16.36 -9.74 3.62
CA ILE A 90 17.78 -9.80 3.23
C ILE A 90 18.14 -11.19 2.72
N PHE A 91 17.57 -12.23 3.32
CA PHE A 91 17.87 -13.63 3.01
C PHE A 91 16.90 -14.20 1.98
N ILE A 92 15.60 -13.90 2.11
CA ILE A 92 14.55 -14.39 1.22
C ILE A 92 14.33 -13.37 0.12
N ARG A 93 15.23 -13.39 -0.86
CA ARG A 93 15.27 -12.42 -1.97
C ARG A 93 14.35 -12.81 -3.13
N LYS A 94 13.11 -13.26 -2.81
CA LYS A 94 12.03 -13.48 -3.78
C LYS A 94 10.93 -12.45 -3.49
N MET A 95 10.76 -11.48 -4.37
CA MET A 95 9.95 -10.28 -4.10
C MET A 95 8.55 -10.58 -3.57
N PRO A 96 7.73 -11.50 -4.16
CA PRO A 96 6.39 -11.76 -3.64
C PRO A 96 6.38 -12.40 -2.25
N ILE A 97 7.40 -13.22 -1.93
CA ILE A 97 7.51 -13.83 -0.60
C ILE A 97 8.05 -12.81 0.40
N ALA A 98 9.04 -12.03 -0.02
CA ALA A 98 9.64 -11.00 0.82
C ALA A 98 8.63 -9.92 1.22
N ALA A 99 7.75 -9.51 0.32
CA ALA A 99 6.70 -8.52 0.57
C ALA A 99 5.71 -8.94 1.67
N PHE A 100 5.63 -10.24 1.99
CA PHE A 100 4.75 -10.72 3.04
C PHE A 100 5.26 -10.42 4.46
N PHE A 101 6.57 -10.26 4.64
CA PHE A 101 7.14 -9.98 5.96
C PHE A 101 6.76 -8.60 6.50
N PRO A 102 6.82 -7.50 5.74
CA PRO A 102 6.30 -6.21 6.19
C PRO A 102 4.80 -6.26 6.49
N VAL A 103 3.99 -6.97 5.67
CA VAL A 103 2.56 -7.14 5.94
C VAL A 103 2.33 -7.75 7.31
N LEU A 104 3.00 -8.86 7.62
CA LEU A 104 2.86 -9.52 8.92
C LEU A 104 3.42 -8.66 10.06
N SER A 105 4.62 -8.14 9.89
CA SER A 105 5.31 -7.38 10.94
C SER A 105 4.50 -6.14 11.33
N ASN A 106 4.06 -5.33 10.35
CA ASN A 106 3.26 -4.14 10.61
C ASN A 106 1.89 -4.53 11.17
N ALA A 107 1.20 -5.52 10.60
CA ALA A 107 -0.10 -5.97 11.11
C ALA A 107 -0.07 -6.28 12.61
N PHE A 108 0.94 -7.01 13.09
CA PHE A 108 0.98 -7.41 14.50
C PHE A 108 1.63 -6.36 15.41
N ILE A 109 2.75 -5.76 15.01
CA ILE A 109 3.51 -4.84 15.86
C ILE A 109 2.80 -3.49 16.00
N VAL A 110 2.26 -2.94 14.91
CA VAL A 110 1.48 -1.69 14.97
C VAL A 110 0.17 -1.91 15.71
N SER A 111 -0.48 -3.07 15.55
CA SER A 111 -1.69 -3.37 16.33
C SER A 111 -1.39 -3.50 17.82
N PHE A 112 -0.23 -4.04 18.18
CA PHE A 112 0.22 -4.10 19.57
C PHE A 112 0.50 -2.69 20.12
N GLU A 113 1.14 -1.84 19.32
CA GLU A 113 1.34 -0.42 19.63
C GLU A 113 0.01 0.30 19.92
N LEU A 114 -0.98 0.15 19.02
CA LEU A 114 -2.31 0.73 19.18
C LEU A 114 -3.03 0.18 20.42
N GLY A 115 -2.81 -1.12 20.71
CA GLY A 115 -3.29 -1.74 21.96
C GLY A 115 -2.73 -1.05 23.18
N LEU A 116 -1.42 -0.74 23.19
CA LEU A 116 -0.77 -0.03 24.30
C LEU A 116 -1.17 1.45 24.37
N ALA A 117 -1.29 2.13 23.23
CA ALA A 117 -1.56 3.57 23.19
C ALA A 117 -3.02 3.91 23.54
N PHE A 118 -3.97 3.07 23.14
CA PHE A 118 -5.41 3.33 23.22
C PHE A 118 -6.20 2.27 24.00
N ASP A 119 -5.55 1.33 24.66
CA ASP A 119 -6.16 0.18 25.33
C ASP A 119 -7.07 -0.67 24.41
N LEU A 120 -6.67 -0.81 23.16
CA LEU A 120 -7.42 -1.53 22.12
C LEU A 120 -7.05 -3.01 22.09
N TRP A 121 -7.49 -3.78 23.09
CA TRP A 121 -7.23 -5.21 23.19
C TRP A 121 -8.44 -6.06 22.73
N GLY A 122 -8.27 -7.37 22.72
CA GLY A 122 -9.33 -8.30 22.33
C GLY A 122 -9.78 -8.09 20.87
N ALA A 123 -11.04 -7.78 20.65
CA ALA A 123 -11.61 -7.55 19.31
C ALA A 123 -10.96 -6.34 18.60
N GLY A 124 -10.61 -5.28 19.35
CA GLY A 124 -9.95 -4.10 18.82
C GLY A 124 -8.55 -4.41 18.27
N PHE A 125 -7.78 -5.23 18.97
CA PHE A 125 -6.48 -5.70 18.49
C PHE A 125 -6.59 -6.44 17.15
N TRP A 126 -7.47 -7.41 17.04
CA TRP A 126 -7.66 -8.19 15.81
C TRP A 126 -8.21 -7.33 14.67
N TYR A 127 -9.06 -6.35 14.98
CA TYR A 127 -9.51 -5.37 14.01
C TYR A 127 -8.33 -4.59 13.41
N ASN A 128 -7.43 -4.09 14.27
CA ASN A 128 -6.23 -3.37 13.83
C ASN A 128 -5.28 -4.29 13.02
N VAL A 129 -5.10 -5.55 13.41
CA VAL A 129 -4.33 -6.54 12.64
C VAL A 129 -4.86 -6.64 11.20
N TRP A 130 -6.16 -6.68 11.03
CA TRP A 130 -6.78 -6.74 9.71
C TRP A 130 -6.62 -5.44 8.93
N THR A 131 -6.88 -4.29 9.53
CA THR A 131 -6.87 -3.00 8.83
C THR A 131 -5.46 -2.58 8.43
N VAL A 132 -4.50 -2.71 9.34
CA VAL A 132 -3.08 -2.43 9.06
C VAL A 132 -2.53 -3.44 8.05
N GLY A 133 -2.77 -4.74 8.28
CA GLY A 133 -2.32 -5.79 7.36
C GLY A 133 -2.88 -5.63 5.95
N LEU A 134 -4.15 -5.25 5.79
CA LEU A 134 -4.76 -4.98 4.49
C LEU A 134 -4.12 -3.78 3.81
N GLY A 135 -3.90 -2.68 4.54
CA GLY A 135 -3.23 -1.49 4.01
C GLY A 135 -1.83 -1.80 3.49
N GLU A 136 -1.03 -2.48 4.29
CA GLU A 136 0.31 -2.94 3.91
C GLU A 136 0.29 -3.90 2.71
N PHE A 137 -0.62 -4.87 2.70
CA PHE A 137 -0.76 -5.80 1.59
C PHE A 137 -1.06 -5.06 0.29
N VAL A 138 -2.02 -4.14 0.30
CA VAL A 138 -2.37 -3.34 -0.89
C VAL A 138 -1.17 -2.53 -1.36
N VAL A 139 -0.50 -1.81 -0.48
CA VAL A 139 0.64 -0.96 -0.84
C VAL A 139 1.79 -1.80 -1.41
N LEU A 140 2.16 -2.90 -0.77
CA LEU A 140 3.32 -3.69 -1.17
C LEU A 140 3.07 -4.50 -2.44
N TYR A 141 1.92 -5.17 -2.53
CA TYR A 141 1.66 -6.06 -3.66
C TYR A 141 1.18 -5.33 -4.90
N PHE A 142 0.36 -4.29 -4.76
CA PHE A 142 -0.22 -3.60 -5.92
C PHE A 142 0.54 -2.36 -6.37
N LEU A 143 1.26 -1.69 -5.46
CA LEU A 143 2.16 -0.59 -5.81
C LEU A 143 3.62 -1.03 -5.77
N GLY A 144 4.04 -1.66 -4.68
CA GLY A 144 5.43 -1.94 -4.39
C GLY A 144 6.07 -2.89 -5.41
N ILE A 145 5.50 -4.08 -5.60
CA ILE A 145 6.06 -5.07 -6.54
C ILE A 145 6.13 -4.53 -7.97
N PRO A 146 5.07 -3.93 -8.54
CA PRO A 146 5.14 -3.33 -9.88
C PRO A 146 6.20 -2.23 -9.98
N VAL A 147 6.22 -1.27 -9.05
CA VAL A 147 7.16 -0.14 -9.06
C VAL A 147 8.60 -0.65 -8.95
N MET A 148 8.89 -1.54 -8.01
CA MET A 148 10.24 -2.08 -7.84
C MET A 148 10.69 -2.94 -9.03
N THR A 149 9.77 -3.67 -9.67
CA THR A 149 10.04 -4.43 -10.88
C THR A 149 10.42 -3.51 -12.05
N LEU A 150 9.73 -2.37 -12.18
CA LEU A 150 10.07 -1.37 -13.20
C LEU A 150 11.44 -0.73 -12.95
N LEU A 151 11.70 -0.30 -11.71
CA LEU A 151 12.98 0.28 -11.32
C LEU A 151 14.14 -0.68 -11.54
N ALA A 152 13.94 -1.97 -11.24
CA ALA A 152 14.96 -2.99 -11.45
C ALA A 152 15.21 -3.31 -12.95
N LYS A 153 14.23 -3.06 -13.83
CA LYS A 153 14.35 -3.26 -15.28
C LYS A 153 14.92 -2.04 -16.00
N ASP A 154 14.89 -0.87 -15.40
CA ASP A 154 15.53 0.33 -15.95
C ASP A 154 17.05 0.21 -15.79
N GLU A 155 17.78 0.18 -16.93
CA GLU A 155 19.22 -0.04 -16.94
C GLU A 155 19.99 1.08 -16.22
N ALA A 156 19.55 2.33 -16.37
CA ALA A 156 20.22 3.47 -15.74
C ALA A 156 20.07 3.42 -14.21
N ILE A 157 18.85 3.27 -13.72
CA ILE A 157 18.55 3.20 -12.28
C ILE A 157 19.19 1.96 -11.67
N SER A 158 19.02 0.80 -12.32
CA SER A 158 19.54 -0.48 -11.84
C SER A 158 21.08 -0.46 -11.72
N SER A 159 21.79 0.13 -12.70
CA SER A 159 23.25 0.23 -12.66
C SER A 159 23.74 1.22 -11.57
N ILE A 160 23.07 2.37 -11.44
CA ILE A 160 23.42 3.38 -10.42
C ILE A 160 23.24 2.80 -9.02
N MET A 161 22.10 2.18 -8.76
CA MET A 161 21.73 1.67 -7.42
C MET A 161 22.23 0.23 -7.17
N GLY A 162 22.83 -0.42 -8.16
CA GLY A 162 23.29 -1.81 -8.05
C GLY A 162 22.15 -2.79 -7.74
N LEU A 163 21.00 -2.63 -8.42
CA LEU A 163 19.84 -3.47 -8.20
C LEU A 163 20.00 -4.82 -8.93
N ASP A 164 19.65 -5.90 -8.25
CA ASP A 164 19.65 -7.24 -8.81
C ASP A 164 18.28 -7.53 -9.49
N SER A 165 18.21 -7.27 -10.78
CA SER A 165 16.98 -7.47 -11.57
C SER A 165 16.50 -8.93 -11.61
N SER A 166 17.38 -9.90 -11.33
CA SER A 166 17.00 -11.32 -11.24
C SER A 166 16.04 -11.61 -10.08
N LYS A 167 15.94 -10.71 -9.12
CA LYS A 167 15.01 -10.76 -7.99
C LYS A 167 13.68 -10.10 -8.29
N ALA A 168 13.61 -9.29 -9.34
CA ALA A 168 12.37 -8.71 -9.79
C ALA A 168 11.45 -9.81 -10.35
N LEU A 169 10.16 -9.67 -10.10
CA LEU A 169 9.17 -10.54 -10.71
C LEU A 169 9.14 -10.27 -12.22
N ASP A 170 9.26 -11.30 -13.03
CA ASP A 170 9.09 -11.16 -14.48
C ASP A 170 7.59 -11.08 -14.81
N LEU A 171 7.01 -9.96 -14.44
CA LEU A 171 5.66 -9.61 -14.81
C LEU A 171 5.71 -9.20 -16.28
N LYS A 172 5.19 -10.03 -17.18
CA LYS A 172 4.92 -9.63 -18.57
C LYS A 172 3.79 -8.59 -18.60
N ILE A 173 3.95 -7.52 -17.82
CA ILE A 173 2.99 -6.44 -17.67
C ILE A 173 3.54 -5.25 -18.44
N ASN A 174 2.72 -4.72 -19.34
CA ASN A 174 3.02 -3.51 -20.07
C ASN A 174 2.90 -2.28 -19.15
N SER A 175 3.69 -1.24 -19.39
CA SER A 175 3.66 0.02 -18.65
C SER A 175 2.24 0.62 -18.52
N GLN A 176 1.40 0.46 -19.55
CA GLN A 176 0.00 0.91 -19.52
C GLN A 176 -0.86 0.10 -18.56
N GLN A 177 -0.60 -1.21 -18.43
CA GLN A 177 -1.29 -2.06 -17.45
C GLN A 177 -0.88 -1.69 -16.03
N ILE A 178 0.39 -1.39 -15.80
CA ILE A 178 0.89 -0.90 -14.52
C ILE A 178 0.21 0.43 -14.17
N PHE A 179 0.18 1.38 -15.11
CA PHE A 179 -0.51 2.66 -14.92
C PHE A 179 -1.99 2.47 -14.55
N SER A 180 -2.71 1.59 -15.27
CA SER A 180 -4.12 1.28 -14.99
C SER A 180 -4.32 0.66 -13.61
N ILE A 181 -3.44 -0.25 -13.20
CA ILE A 181 -3.47 -0.89 -11.89
C ILE A 181 -3.16 0.13 -10.79
N THR A 182 -2.12 0.95 -10.98
CA THR A 182 -1.75 2.00 -10.03
C THR A 182 -2.89 2.99 -9.86
N LEU A 183 -3.55 3.39 -10.95
CA LEU A 183 -4.71 4.26 -10.90
C LEU A 183 -5.89 3.60 -10.18
N ALA A 184 -6.13 2.31 -10.42
CA ALA A 184 -7.18 1.54 -9.74
C ALA A 184 -6.92 1.44 -8.24
N VAL A 185 -5.69 1.13 -7.84
CA VAL A 185 -5.30 1.03 -6.43
C VAL A 185 -5.36 2.40 -5.75
N LEU A 186 -4.85 3.47 -6.39
CA LEU A 186 -4.97 4.83 -5.87
C LEU A 186 -6.44 5.24 -5.71
N GLY A 187 -7.31 4.89 -6.66
CA GLY A 187 -8.74 5.15 -6.56
C GLY A 187 -9.38 4.43 -5.38
N VAL A 188 -9.05 3.16 -5.16
CA VAL A 188 -9.54 2.40 -3.99
C VAL A 188 -9.00 3.01 -2.69
N ILE A 189 -7.72 3.37 -2.63
CA ILE A 189 -7.11 4.01 -1.46
C ILE A 189 -7.81 5.34 -1.15
N LEU A 190 -7.93 6.23 -2.12
CA LEU A 190 -8.60 7.52 -1.95
C LEU A 190 -10.07 7.36 -1.58
N PHE A 191 -10.73 6.38 -2.18
CA PHE A 191 -12.13 6.09 -1.93
C PHE A 191 -12.38 5.56 -0.51
N ILE A 192 -11.47 4.75 0.04
CA ILE A 192 -11.56 4.24 1.42
C ILE A 192 -11.05 5.28 2.42
N ALA A 193 -9.95 5.95 2.14
CA ALA A 193 -9.29 6.86 3.07
C ALA A 193 -10.14 8.12 3.39
N TYR A 194 -10.87 8.65 2.40
CA TYR A 194 -11.62 9.87 2.62
C TYR A 194 -12.89 9.72 3.48
N PRO A 195 -13.76 8.73 3.28
CA PRO A 195 -14.84 8.49 4.22
C PRO A 195 -14.34 8.19 5.63
N MET A 196 -13.17 7.53 5.75
CA MET A 196 -12.56 7.26 7.04
C MET A 196 -12.01 8.52 7.72
N TYR A 197 -11.47 9.45 6.94
CA TYR A 197 -11.06 10.77 7.44
C TYR A 197 -12.26 11.57 7.96
N GLN A 198 -13.35 11.62 7.21
CA GLN A 198 -14.60 12.31 7.62
C GLN A 198 -15.23 11.68 8.88
N ILE A 199 -15.19 10.36 9.00
CA ILE A 199 -15.71 9.63 10.17
C ILE A 199 -14.85 9.94 11.41
N GLY A 200 -13.54 10.14 11.26
CA GLY A 200 -12.63 10.52 12.36
C GLY A 200 -12.94 11.89 12.96
N GLU A 201 -13.44 12.85 12.17
CA GLU A 201 -13.83 14.18 12.64
C GLU A 201 -15.15 14.17 13.42
N ASP A 202 -16.08 13.23 13.11
CA ASP A 202 -17.43 13.19 13.69
C ASP A 202 -17.60 12.21 14.88
N ASN A 203 -16.53 11.74 15.52
CA ASN A 203 -16.54 10.78 16.63
C ASN A 203 -17.23 9.42 16.34
N TYR A 204 -17.45 9.05 15.10
CA TYR A 204 -17.92 7.72 14.73
C TYR A 204 -16.73 6.76 14.64
N SER A 205 -16.56 5.91 15.63
CA SER A 205 -15.55 4.87 15.57
C SER A 205 -15.88 3.88 14.43
N LEU A 206 -14.85 3.39 13.72
CA LEU A 206 -14.98 2.28 12.76
C LEU A 206 -15.67 1.05 13.38
N LEU A 207 -15.58 0.90 14.71
CA LEU A 207 -16.30 -0.12 15.47
C LEU A 207 -17.81 0.06 15.36
N THR A 208 -18.31 1.30 15.33
CA THR A 208 -19.74 1.61 15.18
C THR A 208 -20.23 1.25 13.77
N ILE A 209 -19.39 1.44 12.75
CA ILE A 209 -19.67 1.00 11.37
C ILE A 209 -19.69 -0.53 11.30
N ALA A 210 -18.75 -1.21 11.93
CA ALA A 210 -18.72 -2.67 12.00
C ALA A 210 -19.93 -3.26 12.75
N ASN A 211 -20.34 -2.64 13.83
CA ASN A 211 -21.50 -3.08 14.63
C ASN A 211 -22.85 -2.81 13.96
N ASN A 212 -22.95 -1.83 13.07
CA ASN A 212 -24.19 -1.46 12.37
C ASN A 212 -24.46 -2.25 11.07
N GLY A 213 -23.89 -3.43 10.91
CA GLY A 213 -24.19 -4.33 9.78
C GLY A 213 -23.38 -4.07 8.50
N SER A 214 -22.29 -3.33 8.60
CA SER A 214 -21.41 -3.03 7.46
C SER A 214 -20.49 -4.20 7.05
N TYR A 215 -20.85 -5.46 7.36
CA TYR A 215 -20.18 -6.65 6.82
C TYR A 215 -20.02 -6.58 5.30
N TYR A 216 -21.00 -6.02 4.62
CA TYR A 216 -20.98 -5.85 3.17
C TYR A 216 -19.81 -5.01 2.68
N LEU A 217 -19.40 -3.98 3.43
CA LEU A 217 -18.23 -3.16 3.09
C LEU A 217 -16.96 -4.02 3.03
N TRP A 218 -16.72 -4.82 4.05
CA TRP A 218 -15.54 -5.69 4.13
C TRP A 218 -15.58 -6.82 3.10
N VAL A 219 -16.77 -7.35 2.79
CA VAL A 219 -16.95 -8.34 1.73
C VAL A 219 -16.57 -7.73 0.37
N PHE A 220 -17.04 -6.51 0.06
CA PHE A 220 -16.71 -5.86 -1.20
C PHE A 220 -15.23 -5.47 -1.29
N ILE A 221 -14.60 -5.04 -0.21
CA ILE A 221 -13.16 -4.78 -0.18
C ILE A 221 -12.38 -6.08 -0.44
N GLY A 222 -12.75 -7.18 0.22
CA GLY A 222 -12.14 -8.49 -0.01
C GLY A 222 -12.30 -8.99 -1.45
N LEU A 223 -13.47 -8.78 -2.05
CA LEU A 223 -13.72 -9.10 -3.46
C LEU A 223 -12.90 -8.21 -4.40
N CYS A 224 -12.74 -6.92 -4.12
CA CYS A 224 -11.86 -6.05 -4.90
C CYS A 224 -10.42 -6.58 -4.89
N VAL A 225 -9.90 -6.94 -3.72
CA VAL A 225 -8.55 -7.52 -3.59
C VAL A 225 -8.44 -8.82 -4.37
N LEU A 226 -9.42 -9.71 -4.25
CA LEU A 226 -9.46 -10.97 -4.99
C LEU A 226 -9.45 -10.76 -6.50
N PHE A 227 -10.29 -9.86 -7.02
CA PHE A 227 -10.35 -9.57 -8.45
C PHE A 227 -9.07 -8.91 -8.98
N VAL A 228 -8.41 -8.08 -8.17
CA VAL A 228 -7.10 -7.54 -8.53
C VAL A 228 -6.05 -8.65 -8.59
N LEU A 229 -6.04 -9.61 -7.66
CA LEU A 229 -5.18 -10.79 -7.73
C LEU A 229 -5.42 -11.61 -9.01
N ILE A 230 -6.70 -11.87 -9.33
CA ILE A 230 -7.09 -12.60 -10.54
C ILE A 230 -6.66 -11.84 -11.80
N PHE A 231 -6.71 -10.50 -11.78
CA PHE A 231 -6.23 -9.66 -12.88
C PHE A 231 -4.75 -9.90 -13.19
N PHE A 232 -3.90 -10.09 -12.18
CA PHE A 232 -2.48 -10.35 -12.39
C PHE A 232 -2.19 -11.73 -12.98
N ILE A 233 -2.96 -12.75 -12.60
CA ILE A 233 -2.72 -14.14 -12.96
C ILE A 233 -3.39 -14.50 -14.30
N GLY A 234 -4.48 -13.80 -14.65
CA GLY A 234 -5.37 -14.16 -15.74
C GLY A 234 -4.83 -13.87 -17.15
N ASN A 235 -5.40 -14.56 -18.14
CA ASN A 235 -5.26 -14.23 -19.56
C ASN A 235 -6.01 -12.92 -19.91
N LYS A 236 -5.94 -12.46 -21.16
CA LYS A 236 -6.54 -11.17 -21.59
C LYS A 236 -8.02 -11.02 -21.24
N LEU A 237 -8.82 -12.12 -21.44
CA LEU A 237 -10.25 -12.11 -21.15
C LEU A 237 -10.52 -12.04 -19.65
N ILE A 238 -9.79 -12.82 -18.86
CA ILE A 238 -9.89 -12.84 -17.41
C ILE A 238 -9.52 -11.45 -16.84
N ARG A 239 -8.50 -10.78 -17.38
CA ARG A 239 -8.12 -9.43 -16.98
C ARG A 239 -9.22 -8.41 -17.27
N LEU A 240 -9.86 -8.49 -18.43
CA LEU A 240 -10.99 -7.62 -18.76
C LEU A 240 -12.16 -7.84 -17.80
N ILE A 241 -12.54 -9.09 -17.56
CA ILE A 241 -13.62 -9.45 -16.64
C ILE A 241 -13.28 -8.96 -15.22
N SER A 242 -12.06 -9.20 -14.74
CA SER A 242 -11.63 -8.78 -13.41
C SER A 242 -11.66 -7.26 -13.25
N SER A 243 -11.26 -6.49 -14.26
CA SER A 243 -11.32 -5.04 -14.22
C SER A 243 -12.76 -4.52 -14.13
N ILE A 244 -13.69 -5.14 -14.85
CA ILE A 244 -15.12 -4.80 -14.76
C ILE A 244 -15.66 -5.13 -13.36
N LEU A 245 -15.31 -6.29 -12.81
CA LEU A 245 -15.74 -6.70 -11.47
C LEU A 245 -15.18 -5.81 -10.37
N ILE A 246 -13.92 -5.35 -10.48
CA ILE A 246 -13.34 -4.36 -9.56
C ILE A 246 -14.18 -3.07 -9.56
N ILE A 247 -14.56 -2.59 -10.74
CA ILE A 247 -15.37 -1.39 -10.89
C ILE A 247 -16.74 -1.56 -10.22
N LEU A 248 -17.38 -2.70 -10.45
CA LEU A 248 -18.68 -3.02 -9.83
C LEU A 248 -18.58 -3.12 -8.31
N CYS A 249 -17.51 -3.72 -7.78
CA CYS A 249 -17.28 -3.79 -6.35
C CYS A 249 -17.02 -2.41 -5.73
N VAL A 250 -16.23 -1.56 -6.39
CA VAL A 250 -16.00 -0.18 -5.94
C VAL A 250 -17.32 0.61 -5.93
N PHE A 251 -18.15 0.45 -6.95
CA PHE A 251 -19.47 1.06 -7.00
C PHE A 251 -20.39 0.56 -5.88
N ALA A 252 -20.39 -0.75 -5.60
CA ALA A 252 -21.17 -1.34 -4.52
C ALA A 252 -20.70 -0.84 -3.14
N ILE A 253 -19.39 -0.73 -2.91
CA ILE A 253 -18.81 -0.12 -1.70
C ILE A 253 -19.34 1.31 -1.52
N TYR A 254 -19.35 2.08 -2.60
CA TYR A 254 -19.85 3.45 -2.58
C TYR A 254 -21.33 3.54 -2.20
N VAL A 255 -22.17 2.70 -2.80
CA VAL A 255 -23.61 2.64 -2.48
C VAL A 255 -23.82 2.30 -1.00
N VAL A 256 -23.07 1.32 -0.49
CA VAL A 256 -23.16 0.92 0.93
C VAL A 256 -22.75 2.06 1.86
N VAL A 257 -21.63 2.74 1.56
CA VAL A 257 -21.17 3.89 2.37
C VAL A 257 -22.17 5.06 2.28
N GLY A 258 -22.73 5.32 1.10
CA GLY A 258 -23.75 6.35 0.92
C GLY A 258 -25.06 6.06 1.68
N ILE A 259 -25.44 4.79 1.81
CA ILE A 259 -26.62 4.38 2.61
C ILE A 259 -26.34 4.54 4.12
N ILE A 260 -25.11 4.23 4.56
CA ILE A 260 -24.74 4.31 5.98
C ILE A 260 -24.59 5.77 6.43
N ASN A 261 -24.14 6.67 5.56
CA ASN A 261 -23.87 8.06 5.92
C ASN A 261 -24.41 9.05 4.88
N THR A 262 -25.66 9.45 5.05
CA THR A 262 -26.38 10.38 4.13
C THR A 262 -25.78 11.78 4.09
N ASN A 263 -24.96 12.19 5.07
CA ASN A 263 -24.35 13.52 5.14
C ASN A 263 -22.99 13.61 4.40
N CYS A 264 -22.40 12.48 3.99
CA CYS A 264 -21.11 12.45 3.25
C CYS A 264 -21.25 12.65 1.74
N LEU A 265 -22.41 13.04 1.24
CA LEU A 265 -22.71 13.15 -0.18
C LEU A 265 -22.32 14.53 -0.73
N HIS A 266 -21.04 14.90 -0.70
CA HIS A 266 -20.57 16.06 -1.45
C HIS A 266 -20.54 15.72 -2.96
N TYR A 267 -21.16 16.58 -3.80
CA TYR A 267 -21.29 16.44 -5.25
C TYR A 267 -19.98 16.06 -5.98
N PHE A 268 -18.84 16.46 -5.48
CA PHE A 268 -17.51 16.13 -6.03
C PHE A 268 -17.25 14.61 -6.11
N TYR A 269 -17.77 13.82 -5.17
CA TYR A 269 -17.65 12.37 -5.18
C TYR A 269 -18.41 11.68 -6.29
N TYR A 270 -19.57 12.20 -6.65
CA TYR A 270 -20.34 11.65 -7.78
C TYR A 270 -19.55 11.71 -9.08
N TYR A 271 -18.84 12.80 -9.33
CA TYR A 271 -18.02 12.95 -10.53
C TYR A 271 -16.83 11.98 -10.54
N LEU A 272 -16.12 11.80 -9.43
CA LEU A 272 -15.02 10.85 -9.34
C LEU A 272 -15.50 9.42 -9.50
N VAL A 273 -16.62 9.05 -8.91
CA VAL A 273 -17.19 7.69 -8.98
C VAL A 273 -17.73 7.37 -10.37
N ILE A 274 -18.21 8.37 -11.13
CA ILE A 274 -18.66 8.15 -12.50
C ILE A 274 -17.50 8.19 -13.49
N ILE A 275 -16.63 9.18 -13.39
CA ILE A 275 -15.53 9.39 -14.35
C ILE A 275 -14.45 8.31 -14.19
N TYR A 276 -14.15 7.89 -12.97
CA TYR A 276 -13.10 6.92 -12.69
C TYR A 276 -13.37 5.51 -13.26
N PRO A 277 -14.57 4.90 -13.07
CA PRO A 277 -14.92 3.66 -13.76
C PRO A 277 -14.91 3.79 -15.29
N ILE A 278 -15.39 4.90 -15.84
CA ILE A 278 -15.38 5.15 -17.29
C ILE A 278 -13.93 5.19 -17.80
N LEU A 279 -13.02 5.86 -17.10
CA LEU A 279 -11.59 5.90 -17.43
C LEU A 279 -10.96 4.50 -17.37
N LEU A 280 -11.24 3.72 -16.32
CA LEU A 280 -10.74 2.36 -16.19
C LEU A 280 -11.27 1.42 -17.28
N ILE A 281 -12.56 1.48 -17.60
CA ILE A 281 -13.15 0.70 -18.69
C ILE A 281 -12.51 1.11 -20.01
N SER A 282 -12.38 2.41 -20.26
CA SER A 282 -11.79 2.94 -21.49
C SER A 282 -10.33 2.49 -21.66
N LEU A 283 -9.53 2.52 -20.59
CA LEU A 283 -8.15 2.05 -20.57
C LEU A 283 -8.05 0.53 -20.73
N SER A 284 -8.97 -0.22 -20.12
CA SER A 284 -9.03 -1.68 -20.25
C SER A 284 -9.39 -2.11 -21.66
N VAL A 285 -10.39 -1.43 -22.28
CA VAL A 285 -10.81 -1.67 -23.68
C VAL A 285 -9.73 -1.24 -24.65
N TYR A 286 -9.06 -0.12 -24.43
CA TYR A 286 -7.94 0.34 -25.25
C TYR A 286 -6.78 -0.64 -25.17
N SER A 287 -6.41 -1.09 -23.98
CA SER A 287 -5.38 -2.11 -23.79
C SER A 287 -5.73 -3.42 -24.50
N TYR A 288 -7.00 -3.85 -24.44
CA TYR A 288 -7.47 -5.05 -25.13
C TYR A 288 -7.36 -4.92 -26.66
N LYS A 289 -7.76 -3.78 -27.25
CA LYS A 289 -7.70 -3.54 -28.71
C LYS A 289 -6.29 -3.39 -29.25
N LYS A 290 -5.37 -2.80 -28.49
CA LYS A 290 -4.00 -2.52 -28.98
C LYS A 290 -3.10 -3.77 -28.97
N TYR A 291 -3.40 -4.79 -28.18
CA TYR A 291 -2.57 -5.99 -27.99
C TYR A 291 -3.25 -7.28 -28.51
N ASN A 292 -4.35 -7.16 -29.22
CA ASN A 292 -4.92 -8.13 -30.13
C ASN A 292 -4.63 -7.76 -31.57
#